data_f8fb92075d82f5d12ed0d2f4de371fea
#
_entry.id   f8fb92075d82f5d12ed0d2f4de371fea
#
_cell.length_a   1.000
_cell.length_b   1.000
_cell.length_c   1.000
_cell.angle_alpha   90.00
_cell.angle_beta   90.00
_cell.angle_gamma   90.00
#
_symmetry.space_group_name_H-M   'P 1'
#
loop_
_entity.id
_entity.type
_entity.pdbx_description
1 polymer ?
#
loop_
_entity_poly.entity_id
_entity_poly.type
_entity_poly.pdbx_seq_one_letter_code
_entity_poly.pdbx_strand_id
1 'polypeptide(L)'
;MNKSSNSFATPQRIFGLWTGDNSMNDNRRRGWESFGVTGLEPVLVTPANLNEWIAPGCPLHPAYPYLSLVHRSDYLRPYFMYHHGGGFADIKPQGGSWLPTLAALEARPHLYGAGYREVRGGTVWLQNAPINGRYLIGRRDVPRFAATAMTNLMRAARPLLIGNCAYYFKPRTRFAKLWLREVERRLDLVLDQLRAVESPDIRARFGDGSSYPLPWSSIHGDVLQPLALRHFARLARTLPRPVFTDYS
;
A
#
# COMPACT_ATOMS: atom_id res chain seq x y z
N MET A 1 -3.70 -23.59 33.57
CA MET A 1 -4.37 -22.63 32.66
C MET A 1 -3.77 -22.80 31.28
N ASN A 2 -4.46 -23.53 30.42
CA ASN A 2 -4.02 -23.84 29.07
C ASN A 2 -4.21 -22.58 28.19
N LYS A 3 -3.14 -21.90 27.81
CA LYS A 3 -3.18 -20.92 26.75
C LYS A 3 -3.47 -21.69 25.46
N SER A 4 -4.73 -21.72 25.02
CA SER A 4 -5.05 -22.12 23.66
C SER A 4 -4.33 -21.16 22.72
N SER A 5 -3.25 -21.60 22.10
CA SER A 5 -2.62 -20.90 20.99
C SER A 5 -3.64 -20.90 19.86
N ASN A 6 -4.42 -19.83 19.71
CA ASN A 6 -5.16 -19.56 18.49
C ASN A 6 -4.13 -19.41 17.37
N SER A 7 -3.82 -20.47 16.66
CA SER A 7 -3.01 -20.39 15.45
C SER A 7 -3.88 -19.76 14.36
N PHE A 8 -3.72 -18.47 14.12
CA PHE A 8 -4.32 -17.82 12.96
C PHE A 8 -3.68 -18.37 11.68
N ALA A 9 -4.51 -18.64 10.65
CA ALA A 9 -4.01 -19.12 9.35
C ALA A 9 -3.18 -18.04 8.61
N THR A 10 -3.24 -16.79 9.06
CA THR A 10 -2.53 -15.62 8.51
C THR A 10 -1.43 -15.13 9.46
N PRO A 11 -0.28 -14.68 8.92
CA PRO A 11 0.83 -14.22 9.76
C PRO A 11 0.43 -13.06 10.68
N GLN A 12 0.69 -13.18 11.97
CA GLN A 12 0.42 -12.13 12.97
C GLN A 12 1.54 -11.07 12.99
N ARG A 13 1.88 -10.52 11.86
CA ARG A 13 2.90 -9.49 11.71
C ARG A 13 2.38 -8.25 11.02
N ILE A 14 3.03 -7.11 11.30
CA ILE A 14 2.75 -5.83 10.65
C ILE A 14 4.05 -5.23 10.13
N PHE A 15 4.09 -4.93 8.84
CA PHE A 15 5.24 -4.33 8.17
C PHE A 15 5.19 -2.81 8.26
N GLY A 16 6.30 -2.21 8.67
CA GLY A 16 6.67 -0.83 8.41
C GLY A 16 7.79 -0.78 7.40
N LEU A 17 7.70 0.10 6.41
CA LEU A 17 8.69 0.21 5.33
C LEU A 17 9.46 1.52 5.48
N TRP A 18 10.79 1.42 5.64
CA TRP A 18 11.71 2.54 5.64
C TRP A 18 12.74 2.33 4.53
N THR A 19 12.44 2.84 3.34
CA THR A 19 13.14 2.50 2.08
C THR A 19 14.37 3.34 1.79
N GLY A 20 14.73 4.29 2.68
CA GLY A 20 15.93 5.11 2.60
C GLY A 20 16.98 4.74 3.64
N ASP A 21 18.19 5.24 3.46
CA ASP A 21 19.33 5.04 4.38
C ASP A 21 19.37 6.11 5.48
N ASN A 22 18.52 7.13 5.40
CA ASN A 22 18.43 8.18 6.41
C ASN A 22 17.78 7.68 7.69
N SER A 23 18.20 8.22 8.84
CA SER A 23 17.56 7.94 10.12
C SER A 23 16.14 8.49 10.18
N MET A 24 15.27 7.80 10.91
CA MET A 24 13.95 8.33 11.25
C MET A 24 14.07 9.56 12.17
N ASN A 25 13.28 10.59 11.88
CA ASN A 25 13.08 11.68 12.86
C ASN A 25 12.27 11.16 14.07
N ASP A 26 12.17 11.96 15.13
CA ASP A 26 11.52 11.55 16.38
C ASP A 26 10.03 11.24 16.18
N ASN A 27 9.33 11.95 15.29
CA ASN A 27 7.93 11.71 15.00
C ASN A 27 7.75 10.32 14.34
N ARG A 28 8.62 9.96 13.41
CA ARG A 28 8.61 8.65 12.76
C ARG A 28 9.00 7.53 13.73
N ARG A 29 9.96 7.78 14.60
CA ARG A 29 10.36 6.83 15.64
C ARG A 29 9.21 6.53 16.58
N ARG A 30 8.53 7.56 17.12
CA ARG A 30 7.31 7.38 17.93
C ARG A 30 6.20 6.65 17.17
N GLY A 31 6.04 6.97 15.87
CA GLY A 31 5.11 6.25 15.00
C GLY A 31 5.43 4.76 14.92
N TRP A 32 6.70 4.41 14.75
CA TRP A 32 7.16 3.02 14.71
C TRP A 32 6.96 2.31 16.07
N GLU A 33 7.36 2.92 17.17
CA GLU A 33 7.19 2.37 18.52
C GLU A 33 5.72 2.05 18.82
N SER A 34 4.78 2.81 18.28
CA SER A 34 3.35 2.58 18.45
C SER A 34 2.82 1.32 17.75
N PHE A 35 3.59 0.67 16.86
CA PHE A 35 3.13 -0.54 16.16
C PHE A 35 2.81 -1.69 17.13
N GLY A 36 3.47 -1.75 18.29
CA GLY A 36 3.15 -2.70 19.36
C GLY A 36 1.70 -2.63 19.85
N VAL A 37 1.05 -1.45 19.78
CA VAL A 37 -0.37 -1.28 20.16
C VAL A 37 -1.31 -2.11 19.29
N THR A 38 -0.90 -2.46 18.07
CA THR A 38 -1.71 -3.30 17.16
C THR A 38 -1.90 -4.73 17.67
N GLY A 39 -1.02 -5.21 18.55
CA GLY A 39 -0.97 -6.59 19.03
C GLY A 39 -0.35 -7.57 18.03
N LEU A 40 0.20 -7.07 16.93
CA LEU A 40 0.93 -7.84 15.93
C LEU A 40 2.44 -7.67 16.13
N GLU A 41 3.23 -8.62 15.64
CA GLU A 41 4.68 -8.55 15.60
C GLU A 41 5.13 -7.44 14.63
N PRO A 42 5.78 -6.35 15.09
CA PRO A 42 6.27 -5.31 14.20
C PRO A 42 7.50 -5.79 13.42
N VAL A 43 7.50 -5.61 12.12
CA VAL A 43 8.62 -5.90 11.23
C VAL A 43 9.01 -4.64 10.47
N LEU A 44 10.16 -4.06 10.82
CA LEU A 44 10.73 -2.93 10.09
C LEU A 44 11.57 -3.45 8.92
N VAL A 45 11.13 -3.12 7.71
CA VAL A 45 11.90 -3.44 6.50
C VAL A 45 12.65 -2.20 6.05
N THR A 46 13.96 -2.37 5.91
CA THR A 46 14.93 -1.35 5.48
C THR A 46 15.74 -1.88 4.30
N PRO A 47 16.54 -1.05 3.60
CA PRO A 47 17.46 -1.56 2.57
C PRO A 47 18.39 -2.66 3.07
N ALA A 48 18.79 -2.64 4.35
CA ALA A 48 19.73 -3.60 4.93
C ALA A 48 19.15 -5.02 5.04
N ASN A 49 17.84 -5.17 5.27
CA ASN A 49 17.20 -6.48 5.47
C ASN A 49 16.14 -6.82 4.40
N LEU A 50 15.96 -5.98 3.38
CA LEU A 50 14.97 -6.21 2.34
C LEU A 50 15.12 -7.57 1.64
N ASN A 51 16.36 -8.00 1.43
CA ASN A 51 16.65 -9.28 0.75
C ASN A 51 16.08 -10.50 1.49
N GLU A 52 15.94 -10.44 2.80
CA GLU A 52 15.33 -11.50 3.62
C GLU A 52 13.83 -11.66 3.33
N TRP A 53 13.22 -10.63 2.78
CA TRP A 53 11.79 -10.55 2.49
C TRP A 53 11.45 -10.75 1.00
N ILE A 54 12.45 -11.00 0.15
CA ILE A 54 12.21 -11.36 -1.25
C ILE A 54 11.74 -12.81 -1.31
N ALA A 55 10.54 -13.02 -1.83
CA ALA A 55 9.97 -14.36 -1.93
C ALA A 55 10.77 -15.23 -2.91
N PRO A 56 11.10 -16.49 -2.57
CA PRO A 56 11.88 -17.37 -3.45
C PRO A 56 11.28 -17.47 -4.86
N GLY A 57 12.11 -17.27 -5.88
CA GLY A 57 11.70 -17.31 -7.27
C GLY A 57 10.83 -16.13 -7.74
N CYS A 58 10.66 -15.10 -6.91
CA CYS A 58 9.84 -13.92 -7.21
C CYS A 58 10.67 -12.65 -6.97
N PRO A 59 11.65 -12.32 -7.81
CA PRO A 59 12.48 -11.12 -7.64
C PRO A 59 11.63 -9.85 -7.70
N LEU A 60 12.16 -8.77 -7.15
CA LEU A 60 11.53 -7.46 -7.29
C LEU A 60 11.54 -7.02 -8.77
N HIS A 61 10.58 -6.17 -9.13
CA HIS A 61 10.48 -5.64 -10.49
C HIS A 61 11.77 -4.89 -10.89
N PRO A 62 12.26 -5.00 -12.15
CA PRO A 62 13.47 -4.33 -12.61
C PRO A 62 13.50 -2.81 -12.44
N ALA A 63 12.34 -2.16 -12.32
CA ALA A 63 12.23 -0.74 -12.03
C ALA A 63 12.55 -0.37 -10.57
N TYR A 64 12.55 -1.34 -9.63
CA TYR A 64 12.67 -1.05 -8.20
C TYR A 64 13.89 -0.20 -7.81
N PRO A 65 15.11 -0.44 -8.33
CA PRO A 65 16.28 0.36 -8.00
C PRO A 65 16.16 1.84 -8.40
N TYR A 66 15.35 2.13 -9.42
CA TYR A 66 15.18 3.47 -10.00
C TYR A 66 13.99 4.24 -9.41
N LEU A 67 13.24 3.62 -8.48
CA LEU A 67 12.09 4.26 -7.83
C LEU A 67 12.55 5.24 -6.75
N SER A 68 11.81 6.36 -6.61
CA SER A 68 11.90 7.22 -5.43
C SER A 68 11.57 6.43 -4.16
N LEU A 69 12.04 6.90 -2.99
CA LEU A 69 11.82 6.17 -1.72
C LEU A 69 10.34 5.91 -1.44
N VAL A 70 9.47 6.87 -1.79
CA VAL A 70 8.02 6.70 -1.62
C VAL A 70 7.49 5.60 -2.53
N HIS A 71 7.87 5.62 -3.82
CA HIS A 71 7.42 4.60 -4.77
C HIS A 71 8.05 3.22 -4.52
N ARG A 72 9.25 3.14 -3.93
CA ARG A 72 9.78 1.87 -3.41
C ARG A 72 8.85 1.28 -2.35
N SER A 73 8.42 2.11 -1.39
CA SER A 73 7.43 1.69 -0.40
C SER A 73 6.11 1.29 -1.06
N ASP A 74 5.62 2.09 -2.01
CA ASP A 74 4.36 1.82 -2.69
C ASP A 74 4.37 0.51 -3.51
N TYR A 75 5.51 0.15 -4.11
CA TYR A 75 5.70 -1.14 -4.78
C TYR A 75 5.78 -2.31 -3.79
N LEU A 76 6.52 -2.14 -2.70
CA LEU A 76 6.68 -3.22 -1.71
C LEU A 76 5.36 -3.59 -1.01
N ARG A 77 4.41 -2.65 -0.88
CA ARG A 77 3.11 -2.90 -0.25
C ARG A 77 2.35 -4.06 -0.92
N PRO A 78 1.96 -4.00 -2.21
CA PRO A 78 1.29 -5.11 -2.86
C PRO A 78 2.17 -6.36 -2.96
N TYR A 79 3.48 -6.21 -3.10
CA TYR A 79 4.41 -7.34 -3.10
C TYR A 79 4.31 -8.12 -1.79
N PHE A 80 4.40 -7.45 -0.65
CA PHE A 80 4.34 -8.09 0.67
C PHE A 80 2.94 -8.65 0.96
N MET A 81 1.90 -7.90 0.64
CA MET A 81 0.52 -8.37 0.85
C MET A 81 0.22 -9.62 0.01
N TYR A 82 0.80 -9.74 -1.18
CA TYR A 82 0.62 -10.94 -2.00
C TYR A 82 1.49 -12.11 -1.52
N HIS A 83 2.78 -11.88 -1.32
CA HIS A 83 3.72 -12.96 -1.04
C HIS A 83 3.66 -13.43 0.41
N HIS A 84 3.56 -12.53 1.35
CA HIS A 84 3.64 -12.82 2.78
C HIS A 84 2.31 -12.68 3.51
N GLY A 85 1.41 -11.83 3.04
CA GLY A 85 0.24 -11.44 3.82
C GLY A 85 0.63 -10.68 5.09
N GLY A 86 -0.32 -10.56 6.01
CA GLY A 86 -0.12 -9.80 7.26
C GLY A 86 -0.57 -8.35 7.12
N GLY A 87 -0.17 -7.53 8.09
CA GLY A 87 -0.47 -6.11 8.15
C GLY A 87 0.59 -5.25 7.45
N PHE A 88 0.16 -4.11 6.97
CA PHE A 88 1.02 -2.99 6.60
C PHE A 88 0.46 -1.72 7.22
N ALA A 89 1.31 -0.86 7.74
CA ALA A 89 0.96 0.51 8.06
C ALA A 89 2.09 1.47 7.66
N ASP A 90 1.71 2.69 7.24
CA ASP A 90 2.65 3.80 7.24
C ASP A 90 3.20 3.99 8.64
N ILE A 91 4.46 4.39 8.76
CA ILE A 91 5.10 4.69 10.05
C ILE A 91 4.50 5.98 10.62
N LYS A 92 3.34 5.80 11.27
CA LYS A 92 2.50 6.80 11.94
C LYS A 92 1.97 6.18 13.23
N PRO A 93 1.59 6.98 14.23
CA PRO A 93 0.98 6.43 15.45
C PRO A 93 -0.26 5.59 15.13
N GLN A 94 -0.32 4.39 15.69
CA GLN A 94 -1.42 3.46 15.48
C GLN A 94 -2.57 3.71 16.46
N GLY A 95 -3.81 3.62 15.97
CA GLY A 95 -5.01 3.99 16.73
C GLY A 95 -5.53 2.91 17.68
N GLY A 96 -4.93 1.70 17.71
CA GLY A 96 -5.35 0.63 18.62
C GLY A 96 -5.11 -0.77 18.08
N SER A 97 -5.60 -1.78 18.83
CA SER A 97 -5.40 -3.19 18.53
C SER A 97 -6.10 -3.64 17.24
N TRP A 98 -5.41 -4.43 16.42
CA TRP A 98 -5.92 -5.05 15.20
C TRP A 98 -6.46 -6.47 15.44
N LEU A 99 -6.20 -7.05 16.62
CA LEU A 99 -6.58 -8.43 16.94
C LEU A 99 -8.07 -8.73 16.77
N PRO A 100 -9.02 -7.86 17.16
CA PRO A 100 -10.43 -8.12 16.91
C PRO A 100 -10.79 -8.23 15.41
N THR A 101 -10.12 -7.42 14.57
CA THR A 101 -10.29 -7.49 13.11
C THR A 101 -9.72 -8.79 12.55
N LEU A 102 -8.57 -9.24 13.03
CA LEU A 102 -7.98 -10.51 12.60
C LEU A 102 -8.88 -11.69 12.95
N ALA A 103 -9.38 -11.76 14.17
CA ALA A 103 -10.33 -12.79 14.58
C ALA A 103 -11.58 -12.82 13.68
N ALA A 104 -12.10 -11.64 13.33
CA ALA A 104 -13.23 -11.53 12.41
C ALA A 104 -12.90 -11.96 10.98
N LEU A 105 -11.65 -11.75 10.52
CA LEU A 105 -11.19 -12.21 9.21
C LEU A 105 -11.03 -13.74 9.16
N GLU A 106 -10.50 -14.34 10.22
CA GLU A 106 -10.39 -15.81 10.33
C GLU A 106 -11.78 -16.47 10.30
N ALA A 107 -12.74 -15.91 11.03
CA ALA A 107 -14.12 -16.40 11.02
C ALA A 107 -14.85 -16.24 9.67
N ARG A 108 -14.26 -15.48 8.71
CA ARG A 108 -14.88 -15.18 7.40
C ARG A 108 -13.93 -15.51 6.24
N PRO A 109 -13.87 -16.78 5.80
CA PRO A 109 -12.94 -17.21 4.75
C PRO A 109 -13.11 -16.47 3.41
N HIS A 110 -14.29 -15.95 3.12
CA HIS A 110 -14.58 -15.20 1.90
C HIS A 110 -13.91 -13.81 1.86
N LEU A 111 -13.47 -13.25 3.00
CA LEU A 111 -12.79 -11.97 3.04
C LEU A 111 -11.31 -12.13 2.67
N TYR A 112 -10.82 -11.22 1.85
CA TYR A 112 -9.42 -11.14 1.43
C TYR A 112 -8.54 -10.42 2.46
N GLY A 113 -9.12 -9.45 3.15
CA GLY A 113 -8.39 -8.61 4.10
C GLY A 113 -9.27 -7.53 4.71
N ALA A 114 -8.63 -6.62 5.43
CA ALA A 114 -9.27 -5.48 6.09
C ALA A 114 -8.42 -4.21 5.97
N GLY A 115 -9.07 -3.06 6.08
CA GLY A 115 -8.44 -1.76 6.28
C GLY A 115 -9.28 -0.91 7.22
N TYR A 116 -8.82 0.30 7.50
CA TYR A 116 -9.71 1.31 8.09
C TYR A 116 -10.59 1.93 7.01
N ARG A 117 -11.71 2.53 7.40
CA ARG A 117 -12.58 3.27 6.45
C ARG A 117 -11.84 4.49 5.92
N GLU A 118 -11.83 4.66 4.59
CA GLU A 118 -11.17 5.81 3.97
C GLU A 118 -11.76 7.13 4.48
N VAL A 119 -10.86 8.10 4.74
CA VAL A 119 -11.23 9.41 5.28
C VAL A 119 -11.61 10.41 4.18
N ARG A 120 -12.28 11.49 4.58
CA ARG A 120 -12.53 12.62 3.67
C ARG A 120 -11.18 13.22 3.24
N GLY A 121 -10.96 13.35 1.94
CA GLY A 121 -9.67 13.81 1.37
C GLY A 121 -8.67 12.70 1.05
N GLY A 122 -8.87 11.45 1.53
CA GLY A 122 -7.99 10.31 1.23
C GLY A 122 -8.26 9.64 -0.13
N THR A 123 -9.34 10.02 -0.82
CA THR A 123 -9.64 9.49 -2.16
C THR A 123 -8.74 10.12 -3.21
N VAL A 124 -8.10 9.29 -4.01
CA VAL A 124 -7.22 9.72 -5.11
C VAL A 124 -7.98 10.46 -6.23
N TRP A 125 -7.24 11.22 -7.03
CA TRP A 125 -7.75 11.99 -8.15
C TRP A 125 -7.15 11.44 -9.44
N LEU A 126 -7.76 10.39 -10.00
CA LEU A 126 -7.25 9.66 -11.17
C LEU A 126 -6.97 10.55 -12.38
N GLN A 127 -7.77 11.62 -12.56
CA GLN A 127 -7.59 12.59 -13.64
C GLN A 127 -6.39 13.52 -13.48
N ASN A 128 -5.69 13.45 -12.33
CA ASN A 128 -4.49 14.25 -12.04
C ASN A 128 -3.20 13.41 -12.09
N ALA A 129 -3.29 12.14 -12.43
CA ALA A 129 -2.17 11.21 -12.35
C ALA A 129 -1.97 10.41 -13.67
N PRO A 130 -1.81 11.09 -14.83
CA PRO A 130 -1.54 10.39 -16.07
C PRO A 130 -0.12 9.79 -16.07
N ILE A 131 0.02 8.58 -16.58
CA ILE A 131 1.31 7.96 -16.89
C ILE A 131 1.51 8.07 -18.40
N ASN A 132 2.56 8.77 -18.84
CA ASN A 132 2.80 9.03 -20.28
C ASN A 132 1.57 9.62 -20.99
N GLY A 133 0.88 10.56 -20.35
CA GLY A 133 -0.35 11.17 -20.88
C GLY A 133 -1.61 10.30 -20.85
N ARG A 134 -1.51 9.06 -20.32
CA ARG A 134 -2.59 8.06 -20.29
C ARG A 134 -3.23 7.98 -18.92
N TYR A 135 -4.55 8.04 -18.85
CA TYR A 135 -5.32 7.83 -17.61
C TYR A 135 -5.71 6.36 -17.49
N LEU A 136 -5.31 5.71 -16.40
CA LEU A 136 -5.44 4.28 -16.23
C LEU A 136 -6.46 3.92 -15.15
N ILE A 137 -7.46 3.09 -15.50
CA ILE A 137 -8.36 2.46 -14.54
C ILE A 137 -8.17 0.93 -14.65
N GLY A 138 -7.43 0.35 -13.69
CA GLY A 138 -6.91 -1.00 -13.84
C GLY A 138 -6.11 -1.08 -15.15
N ARG A 139 -6.36 -2.12 -15.94
CA ARG A 139 -5.64 -2.35 -17.21
C ARG A 139 -6.10 -1.49 -18.40
N ARG A 140 -7.13 -0.64 -18.19
CA ARG A 140 -7.74 0.13 -19.29
C ARG A 140 -7.14 1.52 -19.36
N ASP A 141 -6.78 1.93 -20.56
CA ASP A 141 -6.55 3.31 -20.92
C ASP A 141 -7.92 3.97 -21.16
N VAL A 142 -8.16 5.07 -20.48
CA VAL A 142 -9.46 5.75 -20.53
C VAL A 142 -9.28 7.25 -20.80
N PRO A 143 -10.26 7.91 -21.39
CA PRO A 143 -10.22 9.36 -21.53
C PRO A 143 -10.34 10.05 -20.15
N ARG A 144 -9.83 11.28 -20.03
CA ARG A 144 -9.80 12.05 -18.78
C ARG A 144 -11.17 12.15 -18.09
N PHE A 145 -12.24 12.33 -18.87
CA PHE A 145 -13.59 12.41 -18.29
C PHE A 145 -14.01 11.13 -17.60
N ALA A 146 -13.62 9.95 -18.10
CA ALA A 146 -13.90 8.67 -17.47
C ALA A 146 -13.08 8.48 -16.18
N ALA A 147 -11.83 8.95 -16.13
CA ALA A 147 -11.04 9.00 -14.91
C ALA A 147 -11.68 9.93 -13.87
N THR A 148 -12.22 11.10 -14.30
CA THR A 148 -12.97 12.00 -13.43
C THR A 148 -14.26 11.36 -12.90
N ALA A 149 -15.02 10.69 -13.76
CA ALA A 149 -16.24 9.98 -13.35
C ALA A 149 -15.95 8.88 -12.31
N MET A 150 -14.87 8.09 -12.52
CA MET A 150 -14.43 7.10 -11.54
C MET A 150 -14.01 7.74 -10.21
N THR A 151 -13.28 8.86 -10.23
CA THR A 151 -12.93 9.61 -9.02
C THR A 151 -14.18 10.04 -8.26
N ASN A 152 -15.18 10.60 -8.95
CA ASN A 152 -16.44 11.03 -8.33
C ASN A 152 -17.22 9.83 -7.75
N LEU A 153 -17.26 8.70 -8.46
CA LEU A 153 -17.84 7.45 -7.95
C LEU A 153 -17.14 6.98 -6.66
N MET A 154 -15.81 6.96 -6.65
CA MET A 154 -15.04 6.56 -5.46
C MET A 154 -15.28 7.51 -4.29
N ARG A 155 -15.39 8.81 -4.54
CA ARG A 155 -15.71 9.81 -3.49
C ARG A 155 -17.10 9.62 -2.91
N ALA A 156 -18.10 9.33 -3.75
CA ALA A 156 -19.46 9.00 -3.31
C ALA A 156 -19.48 7.67 -2.54
N ALA A 157 -18.78 6.66 -3.04
CA ALA A 157 -18.67 5.33 -2.45
C ALA A 157 -17.56 5.21 -1.38
N ARG A 158 -16.97 6.31 -0.90
CA ARG A 158 -15.88 6.32 0.08
C ARG A 158 -16.08 5.40 1.29
N PRO A 159 -17.27 5.28 1.88
CA PRO A 159 -17.48 4.35 3.01
C PRO A 159 -17.22 2.88 2.67
N LEU A 160 -17.18 2.53 1.38
CA LEU A 160 -16.87 1.19 0.88
C LEU A 160 -15.38 0.97 0.62
N LEU A 161 -14.57 2.03 0.64
CA LEU A 161 -13.13 1.96 0.43
C LEU A 161 -12.40 1.64 1.73
N ILE A 162 -11.24 1.01 1.60
CA ILE A 162 -10.24 0.92 2.66
C ILE A 162 -9.20 2.02 2.46
N GLY A 163 -8.66 2.52 3.57
CA GLY A 163 -7.67 3.59 3.54
C GLY A 163 -6.30 3.14 3.02
N ASN A 164 -5.55 4.10 2.50
CA ASN A 164 -4.26 3.86 1.84
C ASN A 164 -3.10 3.62 2.80
N CYS A 165 -3.24 3.97 4.09
CA CYS A 165 -2.12 4.04 5.04
C CYS A 165 -1.99 2.83 5.96
N ALA A 166 -3.03 1.97 6.06
CA ALA A 166 -2.99 0.78 6.91
C ALA A 166 -4.03 -0.25 6.44
N TYR A 167 -3.60 -1.49 6.32
CA TYR A 167 -4.45 -2.62 5.94
C TYR A 167 -3.79 -3.94 6.32
N TYR A 168 -4.61 -5.00 6.33
CA TYR A 168 -4.20 -6.37 6.57
C TYR A 168 -4.77 -7.27 5.48
N PHE A 169 -3.95 -8.14 4.90
CA PHE A 169 -4.38 -9.09 3.87
C PHE A 169 -3.96 -10.52 4.19
N LYS A 170 -4.83 -11.47 3.87
CA LYS A 170 -4.43 -12.87 3.77
C LYS A 170 -3.46 -13.05 2.59
N PRO A 171 -2.41 -13.89 2.70
CA PRO A 171 -1.45 -14.07 1.61
C PRO A 171 -2.11 -14.72 0.39
N ARG A 172 -1.54 -14.49 -0.79
CA ARG A 172 -1.94 -15.11 -2.06
C ARG A 172 -3.38 -14.84 -2.49
N THR A 173 -4.06 -13.85 -1.90
CA THR A 173 -5.42 -13.49 -2.31
C THR A 173 -5.45 -13.00 -3.75
N ARG A 174 -6.59 -13.21 -4.42
CA ARG A 174 -6.84 -12.67 -5.76
C ARG A 174 -6.70 -11.14 -5.79
N PHE A 175 -7.13 -10.45 -4.74
CA PHE A 175 -7.01 -9.00 -4.62
C PHE A 175 -5.54 -8.56 -4.65
N ALA A 176 -4.71 -9.10 -3.74
CA ALA A 176 -3.29 -8.74 -3.66
C ALA A 176 -2.53 -9.10 -4.96
N LYS A 177 -2.89 -10.22 -5.62
CA LYS A 177 -2.34 -10.60 -6.94
C LYS A 177 -2.67 -9.59 -8.02
N LEU A 178 -3.93 -9.13 -8.08
CA LEU A 178 -4.35 -8.14 -9.08
C LEU A 178 -3.71 -6.78 -8.82
N TRP A 179 -3.55 -6.41 -7.55
CA TRP A 179 -2.88 -5.19 -7.14
C TRP A 179 -1.41 -5.19 -7.56
N LEU A 180 -0.64 -6.22 -7.18
CA LEU A 180 0.77 -6.35 -7.56
C LEU A 180 0.95 -6.32 -9.08
N ARG A 181 0.21 -7.14 -9.81
CA ARG A 181 0.30 -7.21 -11.28
C ARG A 181 0.00 -5.89 -11.98
N GLU A 182 -0.94 -5.12 -11.45
CA GLU A 182 -1.26 -3.82 -12.04
C GLU A 182 -0.18 -2.79 -11.73
N VAL A 183 0.41 -2.83 -10.54
CA VAL A 183 1.56 -1.99 -10.19
C VAL A 183 2.76 -2.32 -11.10
N GLU A 184 3.11 -3.60 -11.25
CA GLU A 184 4.20 -4.04 -12.13
C GLU A 184 3.96 -3.61 -13.59
N ARG A 185 2.75 -3.81 -14.10
CA ARG A 185 2.38 -3.35 -15.45
C ARG A 185 2.56 -1.82 -15.63
N ARG A 186 2.25 -1.02 -14.60
CA ARG A 186 2.48 0.43 -14.64
C ARG A 186 3.96 0.78 -14.63
N LEU A 187 4.76 0.01 -13.90
CA LEU A 187 6.22 0.16 -13.90
C LEU A 187 6.83 -0.19 -15.27
N ASP A 188 6.31 -1.23 -15.95
CA ASP A 188 6.73 -1.56 -17.33
C ASP A 188 6.53 -0.39 -18.29
N LEU A 189 5.45 0.39 -18.15
CA LEU A 189 5.15 1.54 -19.03
C LEU A 189 6.18 2.67 -18.93
N VAL A 190 6.95 2.74 -17.86
CA VAL A 190 7.91 3.82 -17.57
C VAL A 190 9.32 3.32 -17.27
N LEU A 191 9.59 2.04 -17.47
CA LEU A 191 10.87 1.42 -17.07
C LEU A 191 12.07 2.14 -17.73
N ASP A 192 12.02 2.40 -19.02
CA ASP A 192 13.12 3.05 -19.73
C ASP A 192 13.27 4.52 -19.31
N GLN A 193 12.17 5.20 -19.02
CA GLN A 193 12.20 6.56 -18.48
C GLN A 193 12.82 6.59 -17.08
N LEU A 194 12.46 5.64 -16.21
CA LEU A 194 13.04 5.51 -14.88
C LEU A 194 14.56 5.24 -14.95
N ARG A 195 15.01 4.41 -15.88
CA ARG A 195 16.44 4.13 -16.10
C ARG A 195 17.22 5.34 -16.62
N ALA A 196 16.55 6.23 -17.37
CA ALA A 196 17.15 7.44 -17.92
C ALA A 196 17.27 8.60 -16.91
N VAL A 197 16.64 8.49 -15.74
CA VAL A 197 16.80 9.48 -14.66
C VAL A 197 18.14 9.28 -13.97
N GLU A 198 19.11 10.15 -14.24
CA GLU A 198 20.51 10.04 -13.77
C GLU A 198 20.66 10.05 -12.24
N SER A 199 19.74 10.69 -11.54
CA SER A 199 19.71 10.69 -10.07
C SER A 199 18.24 10.80 -9.65
N PRO A 200 17.59 9.69 -9.33
CA PRO A 200 16.27 9.80 -8.73
C PRO A 200 16.46 10.55 -7.41
N ASP A 201 16.14 11.85 -7.42
CA ASP A 201 16.01 12.55 -6.14
C ASP A 201 15.18 11.64 -5.25
N ILE A 202 15.74 11.32 -4.09
CA ILE A 202 15.13 10.48 -3.06
C ILE A 202 13.68 10.90 -2.78
N ARG A 203 13.33 12.15 -3.11
CA ARG A 203 12.03 12.79 -2.96
C ARG A 203 11.35 13.17 -4.27
N ALA A 204 11.89 12.75 -5.42
CA ALA A 204 11.34 13.13 -6.72
C ALA A 204 9.83 12.84 -6.78
N ARG A 205 9.08 13.86 -7.17
CA ARG A 205 7.63 13.81 -7.32
C ARG A 205 7.28 14.31 -8.72
N PHE A 206 6.31 13.67 -9.33
CA PHE A 206 5.77 14.19 -10.57
C PHE A 206 5.29 15.64 -10.39
N GLY A 207 5.73 16.54 -11.27
CA GLY A 207 5.34 17.94 -11.25
C GLY A 207 6.18 18.87 -10.37
N ASP A 208 7.28 18.39 -9.78
CA ASP A 208 8.25 19.22 -9.03
C ASP A 208 9.37 19.80 -9.93
N GLY A 209 9.22 19.69 -11.25
CA GLY A 209 10.23 20.08 -12.24
C GLY A 209 11.28 19.02 -12.54
N SER A 210 11.20 17.87 -11.89
CA SER A 210 12.07 16.73 -12.17
C SER A 210 11.60 15.96 -13.43
N SER A 211 12.51 15.22 -14.04
CA SER A 211 12.20 14.27 -15.13
C SER A 211 11.56 12.97 -14.67
N TYR A 212 11.21 12.86 -13.39
CA TYR A 212 10.67 11.64 -12.79
C TYR A 212 9.27 11.31 -13.33
N PRO A 213 9.05 10.12 -13.92
CA PRO A 213 7.88 9.85 -14.77
C PRO A 213 6.61 9.44 -14.01
N LEU A 214 6.68 9.13 -12.71
CA LEU A 214 5.56 8.59 -11.95
C LEU A 214 4.87 9.67 -11.10
N PRO A 215 3.56 9.94 -11.34
CA PRO A 215 2.74 10.71 -10.41
C PRO A 215 2.68 10.07 -9.02
N TRP A 216 2.49 10.91 -7.99
CA TRP A 216 2.55 10.53 -6.57
C TRP A 216 1.74 9.29 -6.18
N SER A 217 0.52 9.14 -6.68
CA SER A 217 -0.39 8.04 -6.30
C SER A 217 -0.46 6.91 -7.32
N SER A 218 0.26 7.06 -8.44
CA SER A 218 0.05 6.27 -9.66
C SER A 218 0.25 4.76 -9.50
N ILE A 219 1.16 4.33 -8.65
CA ILE A 219 1.40 2.89 -8.37
C ILE A 219 0.86 2.44 -7.01
N HIS A 220 0.12 3.29 -6.29
CA HIS A 220 -0.50 2.95 -5.02
C HIS A 220 -2.01 3.24 -5.02
N GLY A 221 -2.44 4.41 -4.61
CA GLY A 221 -3.86 4.73 -4.42
C GLY A 221 -4.67 4.62 -5.71
N ASP A 222 -4.08 4.96 -6.85
CA ASP A 222 -4.73 4.88 -8.18
C ASP A 222 -4.95 3.43 -8.66
N VAL A 223 -4.30 2.47 -8.01
CA VAL A 223 -4.53 1.04 -8.21
C VAL A 223 -5.39 0.47 -7.11
N LEU A 224 -5.04 0.75 -5.85
CA LEU A 224 -5.70 0.19 -4.67
C LEU A 224 -7.17 0.56 -4.60
N GLN A 225 -7.53 1.86 -4.75
CA GLN A 225 -8.89 2.31 -4.50
C GLN A 225 -9.91 1.85 -5.55
N PRO A 226 -9.66 1.92 -6.87
CA PRO A 226 -10.58 1.32 -7.85
C PRO A 226 -10.73 -0.20 -7.65
N LEU A 227 -9.63 -0.89 -7.29
CA LEU A 227 -9.66 -2.31 -7.01
C LEU A 227 -10.45 -2.62 -5.72
N ALA A 228 -10.28 -1.81 -4.67
CA ALA A 228 -11.03 -1.93 -3.42
C ALA A 228 -12.53 -1.69 -3.64
N LEU A 229 -12.90 -0.70 -4.45
CA LEU A 229 -14.30 -0.47 -4.82
C LEU A 229 -14.89 -1.69 -5.55
N ARG A 230 -14.15 -2.25 -6.52
CA ARG A 230 -14.59 -3.45 -7.25
C ARG A 230 -14.77 -4.68 -6.37
N HIS A 231 -13.98 -4.78 -5.29
CA HIS A 231 -13.96 -5.91 -4.38
C HIS A 231 -14.49 -5.58 -2.98
N PHE A 232 -15.28 -4.52 -2.84
CA PHE A 232 -15.70 -4.00 -1.54
C PHE A 232 -16.34 -5.05 -0.61
N ALA A 233 -17.11 -6.00 -1.17
CA ALA A 233 -17.74 -7.09 -0.41
C ALA A 233 -16.73 -8.14 0.13
N ARG A 234 -15.48 -8.12 -0.33
CA ARG A 234 -14.39 -9.01 0.09
C ARG A 234 -13.41 -8.33 1.05
N LEU A 235 -13.67 -7.10 1.45
CA LEU A 235 -12.81 -6.31 2.33
C LEU A 235 -13.60 -5.86 3.57
N ALA A 236 -13.08 -6.11 4.76
CA ALA A 236 -13.60 -5.51 5.99
C ALA A 236 -13.03 -4.08 6.16
N ARG A 237 -13.77 -3.22 6.84
CA ARG A 237 -13.39 -1.83 7.13
C ARG A 237 -13.43 -1.58 8.63
N THR A 238 -12.74 -2.45 9.35
CA THR A 238 -12.81 -2.56 10.80
C THR A 238 -11.49 -2.29 11.51
N LEU A 239 -10.39 -2.05 10.76
CA LEU A 239 -9.14 -1.66 11.40
C LEU A 239 -9.28 -0.28 12.06
N PRO A 240 -8.65 -0.08 13.23
CA PRO A 240 -8.47 1.24 13.81
C PRO A 240 -7.76 2.16 12.81
N ARG A 241 -8.20 3.42 12.77
CA ARG A 241 -7.59 4.41 11.90
C ARG A 241 -6.24 4.86 12.50
N PRO A 242 -5.16 4.95 11.72
CA PRO A 242 -3.93 5.59 12.16
C PRO A 242 -4.17 7.06 12.55
N VAL A 243 -3.32 7.59 13.42
CA VAL A 243 -3.34 9.01 13.77
C VAL A 243 -2.64 9.81 12.67
N PHE A 244 -3.29 10.86 12.17
CA PHE A 244 -2.79 11.66 11.04
C PHE A 244 -2.15 13.00 11.47
N THR A 245 -1.96 13.22 12.76
CA THR A 245 -1.30 14.39 13.31
C THR A 245 0.14 14.07 13.73
N ASP A 246 1.03 15.05 13.70
CA ASP A 246 2.37 15.01 14.27
C ASP A 246 3.28 13.87 13.78
N TYR A 247 3.23 13.54 12.48
CA TYR A 247 4.04 12.45 11.89
C TYR A 247 5.02 12.92 10.80
N SER A 248 5.01 14.19 10.42
CA SER A 248 5.89 14.80 9.39
C SER A 248 7.17 15.38 9.99
#